data_d6b9af7021111afee7cfb9e1244f0a26
#
_entry.id   d6b9af7021111afee7cfb9e1244f0a26
#
_cell.length_a   1.000
_cell.length_b   1.000
_cell.length_c   1.000
_cell.angle_alpha   90.00
_cell.angle_beta   90.00
_cell.angle_gamma   90.00
#
_symmetry.space_group_name_H-M   'P 1'
#
loop_
_entity.id
_entity.type
_entity.pdbx_description
1 polymer ?
#
loop_
_entity_poly.entity_id
_entity_poly.type
_entity_poly.pdbx_seq_one_letter_code
_entity_poly.pdbx_strand_id
1 'polypeptide(L)'
;GHREGANSQAYEDAVLRVDQCLARCIPRWRDLGYDVVITSDHGMTELCNHGGTTPADRDVPLFVASDAISPRVSDAVVRQVDVAPFVAYLLGIPSSPAMTDGESVLREESVRR
;
A
#
# COMPACT_ATOMS: atom_id res chain seq x y z
N GLY A 1 10.99 -13.79 -2.21
CA GLY A 1 11.99 -12.85 -2.73
C GLY A 1 13.40 -13.21 -2.28
N HIS A 2 13.68 -13.20 -0.99
CA HIS A 2 15.05 -13.41 -0.45
C HIS A 2 15.72 -14.72 -0.86
N ARG A 3 14.98 -15.78 -1.13
CA ARG A 3 15.54 -17.08 -1.47
C ARG A 3 15.68 -17.32 -2.98
N GLU A 4 14.73 -16.77 -3.75
CA GLU A 4 14.55 -17.18 -5.14
C GLU A 4 14.53 -15.99 -6.11
N GLY A 5 14.53 -14.76 -5.61
CA GLY A 5 14.41 -13.54 -6.41
C GLY A 5 12.98 -13.21 -6.85
N ALA A 6 12.79 -11.97 -7.29
CA ALA A 6 11.47 -11.44 -7.63
C ALA A 6 10.84 -12.08 -8.90
N ASN A 7 11.68 -12.56 -9.84
CA ASN A 7 11.21 -13.16 -11.11
C ASN A 7 11.11 -14.69 -11.06
N SER A 8 11.14 -15.29 -9.88
CA SER A 8 11.02 -16.74 -9.74
C SER A 8 9.57 -17.20 -9.69
N GLN A 9 9.28 -18.40 -10.20
CA GLN A 9 7.96 -19.05 -10.06
C GLN A 9 7.54 -19.15 -8.58
N ALA A 10 8.50 -19.43 -7.69
CA ALA A 10 8.21 -19.52 -6.26
C ALA A 10 7.77 -18.17 -5.67
N TYR A 11 8.27 -17.05 -6.19
CA TYR A 11 7.83 -15.71 -5.80
C TYR A 11 6.40 -15.44 -6.31
N GLU A 12 6.14 -15.72 -7.59
CA GLU A 12 4.81 -15.57 -8.18
C GLU A 12 3.76 -16.41 -7.43
N ASP A 13 4.07 -17.68 -7.15
CA ASP A 13 3.20 -18.56 -6.37
C ASP A 13 2.94 -18.02 -4.94
N ALA A 14 3.93 -17.37 -4.34
CA ALA A 14 3.76 -16.74 -3.03
C ALA A 14 2.82 -15.52 -3.11
N VAL A 15 2.98 -14.68 -4.12
CA VAL A 15 2.09 -13.53 -4.37
C VAL A 15 0.65 -14.01 -4.58
N LEU A 16 0.43 -15.02 -5.43
CA LEU A 16 -0.89 -15.60 -5.66
C LEU A 16 -1.54 -16.17 -4.38
N ARG A 17 -0.76 -16.83 -3.52
CA ARG A 17 -1.26 -17.31 -2.23
C ARG A 17 -1.69 -16.17 -1.30
N VAL A 18 -0.90 -15.08 -1.25
CA VAL A 18 -1.26 -13.89 -0.47
C VAL A 18 -2.53 -13.25 -1.02
N ASP A 19 -2.62 -13.07 -2.34
CA ASP A 19 -3.80 -12.52 -3.00
C ASP A 19 -5.07 -13.33 -2.68
N GLN A 20 -5.01 -14.65 -2.80
CA GLN A 20 -6.12 -15.55 -2.43
C GLN A 20 -6.51 -15.45 -0.95
N CYS A 21 -5.54 -15.23 -0.07
CA CYS A 21 -5.81 -15.01 1.35
C CYS A 21 -6.53 -13.67 1.56
N LEU A 22 -6.03 -12.60 0.95
CA LEU A 22 -6.63 -11.28 1.02
C LEU A 22 -8.04 -11.26 0.44
N ALA A 23 -8.27 -11.93 -0.68
CA ALA A 23 -9.60 -12.04 -1.29
C ALA A 23 -10.64 -12.66 -0.34
N ARG A 24 -10.23 -13.53 0.56
CA ARG A 24 -11.12 -14.12 1.60
C ARG A 24 -11.26 -13.23 2.84
N CYS A 25 -10.20 -12.52 3.20
CA CYS A 25 -10.16 -11.76 4.46
C CYS A 25 -10.77 -10.37 4.32
N ILE A 26 -10.48 -9.65 3.22
CA ILE A 26 -10.88 -8.25 3.03
C ILE A 26 -12.40 -8.07 3.14
N PRO A 27 -13.28 -8.86 2.47
CA PRO A 27 -14.72 -8.69 2.62
C PRO A 27 -15.16 -8.79 4.08
N ARG A 28 -14.64 -9.76 4.81
CA ARG A 28 -14.98 -9.97 6.22
C ARG A 28 -14.52 -8.81 7.11
N TRP A 29 -13.32 -8.26 6.84
CA TRP A 29 -12.83 -7.09 7.58
C TRP A 29 -13.68 -5.84 7.26
N ARG A 30 -14.06 -5.67 5.99
CA ARG A 30 -14.96 -4.57 5.60
C ARG A 30 -16.34 -4.70 6.25
N ASP A 31 -16.91 -5.89 6.30
CA ASP A 31 -18.19 -6.17 6.99
C ASP A 31 -18.13 -5.87 8.49
N LEU A 32 -16.94 -5.99 9.10
CA LEU A 32 -16.68 -5.62 10.50
C LEU A 32 -16.36 -4.13 10.69
N GLY A 33 -16.37 -3.33 9.63
CA GLY A 33 -16.12 -1.88 9.68
C GLY A 33 -14.64 -1.48 9.64
N TYR A 34 -13.73 -2.39 9.30
CA TYR A 34 -12.32 -2.04 9.14
C TYR A 34 -12.06 -1.36 7.80
N ASP A 35 -11.28 -0.29 7.80
CA ASP A 35 -10.56 0.16 6.63
C ASP A 35 -9.32 -0.70 6.42
N VAL A 36 -9.04 -1.06 5.17
CA VAL A 36 -7.93 -1.95 4.83
C VAL A 36 -6.95 -1.21 3.94
N VAL A 37 -5.70 -1.13 4.39
CA VAL A 37 -4.59 -0.57 3.62
C VAL A 37 -3.55 -1.67 3.44
N ILE A 38 -3.14 -1.91 2.19
CA ILE A 38 -2.17 -2.95 1.84
C ILE A 38 -1.01 -2.26 1.11
N THR A 39 0.18 -2.46 1.60
CA THR A 39 1.42 -1.97 0.99
C THR A 39 2.58 -2.90 1.36
N SER A 40 3.79 -2.57 0.92
CA SER A 40 5.03 -3.24 1.34
C SER A 40 6.00 -2.21 1.89
N ASP A 41 6.94 -2.65 2.71
CA ASP A 41 8.02 -1.84 3.29
C ASP A 41 9.10 -1.49 2.26
N HIS A 42 9.34 -2.37 1.27
CA HIS A 42 10.29 -2.18 0.17
C HIS A 42 9.96 -3.11 -1.00
N GLY A 43 10.59 -2.86 -2.13
CA GLY A 43 10.57 -3.76 -3.28
C GLY A 43 11.58 -4.90 -3.17
N MET A 44 11.77 -5.64 -4.26
CA MET A 44 12.68 -6.78 -4.32
C MET A 44 13.25 -6.92 -5.72
N THR A 45 14.56 -7.12 -5.82
CA THR A 45 15.24 -7.37 -7.09
C THR A 45 15.25 -8.86 -7.45
N GLU A 46 15.55 -9.14 -8.71
CA GLU A 46 15.77 -10.52 -9.21
C GLU A 46 16.93 -11.23 -8.50
N LEU A 47 17.90 -10.46 -8.00
CA LEU A 47 19.09 -10.95 -7.32
C LEU A 47 18.87 -11.23 -5.82
N CYS A 48 17.63 -11.39 -5.39
CA CYS A 48 17.27 -11.65 -4.00
C CYS A 48 17.67 -10.52 -3.02
N ASN A 49 17.91 -9.32 -3.53
CA ASN A 49 18.34 -8.16 -2.75
C ASN A 49 17.27 -7.09 -2.69
N HIS A 50 17.36 -6.26 -1.67
CA HIS A 50 16.61 -5.03 -1.48
C HIS A 50 17.50 -3.96 -0.82
N GLY A 51 16.99 -2.72 -0.71
CA GLY A 51 17.73 -1.61 -0.09
C GLY A 51 18.56 -0.78 -1.08
N GLY A 52 18.45 -1.08 -2.36
CA GLY A 52 19.00 -0.25 -3.43
C GLY A 52 18.15 0.99 -3.72
N THR A 53 18.46 1.66 -4.83
CA THR A 53 17.78 2.90 -5.26
C THR A 53 17.03 2.74 -6.58
N THR A 54 17.00 1.54 -7.13
CA THR A 54 16.25 1.26 -8.36
C THR A 54 14.74 1.24 -8.12
N PRO A 55 13.90 1.43 -9.14
CA PRO A 55 12.47 1.25 -9.02
C PRO A 55 12.08 -0.11 -8.41
N ALA A 56 12.74 -1.19 -8.82
CA ALA A 56 12.49 -2.53 -8.30
C ALA A 56 12.76 -2.65 -6.78
N ASP A 57 13.66 -1.84 -6.23
CA ASP A 57 13.94 -1.79 -4.79
C ASP A 57 12.93 -0.91 -4.03
N ARG A 58 12.37 0.11 -4.67
CA ARG A 58 11.67 1.21 -4.00
C ARG A 58 10.18 1.28 -4.28
N ASP A 59 9.76 0.89 -5.48
CA ASP A 59 8.36 1.00 -5.87
C ASP A 59 7.58 -0.18 -5.31
N VAL A 60 6.53 0.13 -4.58
CA VAL A 60 5.64 -0.84 -3.94
C VAL A 60 4.19 -0.48 -4.21
N PRO A 61 3.28 -1.45 -4.24
CA PRO A 61 1.87 -1.17 -4.43
C PRO A 61 1.26 -0.52 -3.18
N LEU A 62 0.22 0.28 -3.38
CA LEU A 62 -0.68 0.76 -2.33
C LEU A 62 -2.11 0.46 -2.76
N PHE A 63 -2.80 -0.39 -2.00
CA PHE A 63 -4.23 -0.66 -2.17
C PHE A 63 -4.99 -0.20 -0.95
N VAL A 64 -6.15 0.41 -1.17
CA VAL A 64 -7.03 0.89 -0.10
C VAL A 64 -8.45 0.40 -0.36
N ALA A 65 -9.04 -0.22 0.65
CA ALA A 65 -10.46 -0.54 0.69
C ALA A 65 -11.08 0.18 1.90
N SER A 66 -11.81 1.27 1.63
CA SER A 66 -12.41 2.16 2.63
C SER A 66 -13.62 2.85 2.03
N ASP A 67 -14.64 3.11 2.86
CA ASP A 67 -15.80 3.92 2.44
C ASP A 67 -15.46 5.42 2.39
N ALA A 68 -14.36 5.83 3.02
CA ALA A 68 -13.86 7.20 2.98
C ALA A 68 -13.17 7.56 1.66
N ILE A 69 -12.85 6.58 0.81
CA ILE A 69 -12.08 6.76 -0.42
C ILE A 69 -12.89 6.25 -1.61
N SER A 70 -13.10 7.12 -2.60
CA SER A 70 -13.76 6.72 -3.84
C SER A 70 -12.92 5.70 -4.63
N PRO A 71 -13.52 4.59 -5.12
CA PRO A 71 -12.80 3.61 -5.94
C PRO A 71 -12.17 4.25 -7.17
N ARG A 72 -10.86 4.10 -7.32
CA ARG A 72 -10.11 4.60 -8.48
C ARG A 72 -8.78 3.87 -8.62
N VAL A 73 -8.20 3.97 -9.80
CA VAL A 73 -6.79 3.72 -10.05
C VAL A 73 -6.11 5.07 -10.21
N SER A 74 -4.97 5.28 -9.57
CA SER A 74 -4.20 6.53 -9.64
C SER A 74 -2.75 6.22 -10.00
N ASP A 75 -2.18 7.02 -10.90
CA ASP A 75 -0.76 7.01 -11.24
C ASP A 75 0.04 8.00 -10.36
N ALA A 76 -0.61 8.65 -9.39
CA ALA A 76 0.05 9.54 -8.46
C ALA A 76 1.04 8.78 -7.56
N VAL A 77 2.23 9.32 -7.43
CA VAL A 77 3.24 8.76 -6.53
C VAL A 77 2.88 9.09 -5.09
N VAL A 78 2.62 8.07 -4.30
CA VAL A 78 2.44 8.16 -2.85
C VAL A 78 3.77 7.77 -2.20
N ARG A 79 4.32 8.65 -1.36
CA ARG A 79 5.57 8.35 -0.65
C ARG A 79 5.27 7.48 0.56
N GLN A 80 6.17 6.59 0.93
CA GLN A 80 6.01 5.71 2.09
C GLN A 80 5.80 6.49 3.41
N VAL A 81 6.38 7.68 3.52
CA VAL A 81 6.19 8.59 4.66
C VAL A 81 4.76 9.15 4.76
N ASP A 82 3.99 9.10 3.68
CA ASP A 82 2.59 9.57 3.64
C ASP A 82 1.61 8.51 4.15
N VAL A 83 2.04 7.25 4.33
CA VAL A 83 1.16 6.16 4.78
C VAL A 83 0.68 6.38 6.21
N ALA A 84 1.54 6.78 7.13
CA ALA A 84 1.16 7.00 8.52
C ALA A 84 0.15 8.17 8.68
N PRO A 85 0.35 9.36 8.08
CA PRO A 85 -0.66 10.42 8.07
C PRO A 85 -1.97 9.99 7.42
N PHE A 86 -1.91 9.18 6.36
CA PHE A 86 -3.10 8.65 5.70
C PHE A 86 -3.91 7.71 6.61
N VAL A 87 -3.23 6.81 7.33
CA VAL A 87 -3.89 5.94 8.32
C VAL A 87 -4.51 6.77 9.45
N ALA A 88 -3.82 7.81 9.94
CA ALA A 88 -4.37 8.73 10.93
C ALA A 88 -5.66 9.41 10.41
N TYR A 89 -5.67 9.84 9.16
CA TYR A 89 -6.86 10.40 8.51
C TYR A 89 -8.04 9.41 8.49
N LEU A 90 -7.81 8.16 8.08
CA LEU A 90 -8.86 7.13 8.07
C LEU A 90 -9.44 6.87 9.47
N LEU A 91 -8.61 6.97 10.50
CA LEU A 91 -9.01 6.80 11.89
C LEU A 91 -9.64 8.07 12.51
N GLY A 92 -9.71 9.19 11.78
CA GLY A 92 -10.18 10.47 12.32
C GLY A 92 -9.25 11.06 13.41
N ILE A 93 -7.97 10.68 13.41
CA ILE A 93 -6.97 11.14 14.38
C ILE A 93 -6.18 12.30 13.76
N PRO A 94 -5.98 13.43 14.47
CA PRO A 94 -5.13 14.50 13.99
C PRO A 94 -3.71 14.03 13.71
N SER A 95 -3.15 14.38 12.54
CA SER A 95 -1.77 14.09 12.23
C SER A 95 -0.82 14.83 13.19
N SER A 96 0.23 14.16 13.64
CA SER A 96 1.30 14.79 14.41
C SER A 96 2.10 15.76 13.51
N PRO A 97 2.58 16.89 14.04
CA PRO A 97 3.52 17.76 13.31
C PRO A 97 4.82 17.06 12.87
N ALA A 98 5.16 15.92 13.50
CA ALA A 98 6.29 15.09 13.09
C ALA A 98 5.96 14.13 11.94
N MET A 99 4.69 13.97 11.59
CA MET A 99 4.25 13.23 10.40
C MET A 99 4.30 14.19 9.22
N THR A 100 5.13 13.89 8.25
CA THR A 100 5.20 14.68 7.02
C THR A 100 3.98 14.41 6.15
N ASP A 101 3.40 15.46 5.66
CA ASP A 101 2.49 15.60 4.54
C ASP A 101 1.82 14.34 3.96
N GLY A 102 0.93 13.69 4.68
CA GLY A 102 0.02 12.66 4.13
C GLY A 102 -1.00 13.20 3.13
N GLU A 103 -0.77 14.41 2.62
CA GLU A 103 -1.66 15.09 1.68
C GLU A 103 -1.68 14.46 0.29
N SER A 104 -0.64 13.71 -0.11
CA SER A 104 -0.55 13.20 -1.48
C SER A 104 -1.66 12.20 -1.83
N VAL A 105 -2.08 11.37 -0.87
CA VAL A 105 -3.20 10.43 -1.09
C VAL A 105 -4.55 11.14 -1.13
N LEU A 106 -4.66 12.30 -0.47
CA LEU A 106 -5.91 13.05 -0.29
C LEU A 106 -6.06 14.23 -1.27
N ARG A 107 -4.96 14.74 -1.83
CA ARG A 107 -4.97 15.93 -2.72
C ARG A 107 -5.89 15.77 -3.93
N GLU A 108 -6.04 14.58 -4.46
CA GLU A 108 -6.93 14.33 -5.60
C GLU A 108 -8.43 14.37 -5.21
N GLU A 109 -8.77 14.16 -3.95
CA GLU A 109 -10.17 14.28 -3.48
C GLU A 109 -10.59 15.73 -3.22
N SER A 110 -9.64 16.59 -2.84
CA SER A 110 -9.90 18.00 -2.55
C SER A 110 -10.25 18.83 -3.81
N VAL A 111 -9.88 18.36 -5.00
CA VAL A 111 -10.12 19.05 -6.29
C VAL A 111 -11.52 18.78 -6.85
N ARG A 112 -12.28 17.85 -6.27
CA ARG A 112 -13.62 17.45 -6.78
C ARG A 112 -14.79 17.83 -5.88
N ARG A 113 -14.61 18.75 -4.95
CA ARG A 113 -15.71 19.35 -4.17
C ARG A 113 -16.08 20.72 -4.69
#